data_1d17c5272b2d5d75c184ca9b88f87c08
#
_entry.id   1d17c5272b2d5d75c184ca9b88f87c08
#
_cell.length_a   1.000
_cell.length_b   1.000
_cell.length_c   1.000
_cell.angle_alpha   90.00
_cell.angle_beta   90.00
_cell.angle_gamma   90.00
#
_symmetry.space_group_name_H-M   'P 1'
#
loop_
_entity.id
_entity.type
_entity.pdbx_description
1 polymer ?
#
loop_
_entity_poly.entity_id
_entity_poly.type
_entity_poly.pdbx_seq_one_letter_code
_entity_poly.pdbx_strand_id
1 'polypeptide(L)'
;WRNEKEFLSIRCGPIGQNGYGGHAHYDQLSIECFTDNSWIARDPGTGTYTDDIETRNNFRSLNYHWGPKPNIAFPKEDEFDCFKLKYMSEGEVLQFDKNNFLGFADFNGKRIYRKITFNNGEVSIEDFSNEVELEEYISWGEQNNGIKVKFSNGYKRVS
;
A
#
# COMPACT_ATOMS: atom_id res chain seq x y z
N TRP A 1 10.45 6.92 -7.63
CA TRP A 1 10.73 7.53 -8.95
C TRP A 1 10.20 8.96 -8.99
N ARG A 2 10.96 9.84 -9.60
CA ARG A 2 10.56 11.25 -9.68
C ARG A 2 11.18 11.92 -10.92
N ASN A 3 10.38 12.74 -11.57
CA ASN A 3 10.82 13.74 -12.55
C ASN A 3 10.11 15.08 -12.30
N GLU A 4 10.14 16.01 -13.24
CA GLU A 4 9.53 17.34 -13.07
C GLU A 4 7.99 17.32 -13.00
N LYS A 5 7.35 16.27 -13.53
CA LYS A 5 5.88 16.19 -13.70
C LYS A 5 5.27 15.00 -12.97
N GLU A 6 6.08 14.03 -12.60
CA GLU A 6 5.62 12.74 -12.10
C GLU A 6 6.36 12.37 -10.82
N PHE A 7 5.64 11.74 -9.92
CA PHE A 7 6.16 11.19 -8.69
C PHE A 7 5.46 9.87 -8.39
N LEU A 8 6.25 8.86 -8.06
CA LEU A 8 5.78 7.58 -7.54
C LEU A 8 6.66 7.18 -6.36
N SER A 9 6.08 7.00 -5.22
CA SER A 9 6.73 6.39 -4.06
C SER A 9 6.06 5.07 -3.69
N ILE A 10 6.81 4.23 -2.98
CA ILE A 10 6.31 3.01 -2.36
C ILE A 10 6.87 2.90 -0.96
N ARG A 11 6.02 2.54 -0.03
CA ARG A 11 6.40 2.24 1.33
C ARG A 11 6.70 0.74 1.45
N CYS A 12 7.92 0.38 1.83
CA CYS A 12 8.33 -1.00 2.09
C CYS A 12 9.46 -1.01 3.12
N GLY A 13 9.28 -1.71 4.22
CA GLY A 13 10.27 -1.76 5.30
C GLY A 13 9.66 -2.09 6.66
N PRO A 14 10.42 -1.97 7.75
CA PRO A 14 9.89 -2.24 9.09
C PRO A 14 8.75 -1.30 9.43
N ILE A 15 7.79 -1.78 10.21
CA ILE A 15 6.73 -0.94 10.75
C ILE A 15 7.32 0.13 11.69
N GLY A 16 6.64 1.26 11.83
CA GLY A 16 7.15 2.47 12.50
C GLY A 16 8.01 2.22 13.74
N GLN A 17 8.97 3.11 13.98
CA GLN A 17 9.94 3.04 15.08
C GLN A 17 10.74 1.73 15.10
N ASN A 18 11.32 1.33 13.97
CA ASN A 18 12.13 0.10 13.84
C ASN A 18 11.39 -1.18 14.28
N GLY A 19 10.11 -1.31 13.92
CA GLY A 19 9.31 -2.49 14.21
C GLY A 19 8.49 -2.41 15.50
N TYR A 20 8.59 -1.34 16.28
CA TYR A 20 7.77 -1.17 17.49
C TYR A 20 6.32 -0.77 17.19
N GLY A 21 6.01 -0.36 15.97
CA GLY A 21 4.65 -0.02 15.54
C GLY A 21 4.13 1.33 16.06
N GLY A 22 5.00 2.15 16.64
CA GLY A 22 4.60 3.48 17.12
C GLY A 22 4.29 4.44 15.98
N HIS A 23 3.16 5.13 16.04
CA HIS A 23 2.63 6.04 15.03
C HIS A 23 2.48 5.40 13.64
N ALA A 24 2.41 4.07 13.55
CA ALA A 24 2.35 3.33 12.30
C ALA A 24 0.92 3.20 11.78
N HIS A 25 0.84 2.94 10.48
CA HIS A 25 -0.37 2.59 9.75
C HIS A 25 -0.19 1.22 9.09
N TYR A 26 -1.28 0.62 8.63
CA TYR A 26 -1.26 -0.56 7.77
C TYR A 26 -1.02 -0.16 6.31
N ASP A 27 0.14 0.44 6.07
CA ASP A 27 0.54 1.09 4.82
C ASP A 27 1.65 0.34 4.06
N GLN A 28 1.96 -0.89 4.46
CA GLN A 28 2.97 -1.68 3.76
C GLN A 28 2.62 -1.88 2.29
N LEU A 29 3.62 -1.72 1.44
CA LEU A 29 3.50 -1.77 -0.01
C LEU A 29 2.52 -0.73 -0.59
N SER A 30 2.09 0.25 0.22
CA SER A 30 1.29 1.36 -0.26
C SER A 30 2.08 2.27 -1.18
N ILE A 31 1.39 2.84 -2.15
CA ILE A 31 1.98 3.79 -3.09
C ILE A 31 1.39 5.18 -2.92
N GLU A 32 2.17 6.17 -3.29
CA GLU A 32 1.69 7.50 -3.64
C GLU A 32 2.09 7.78 -5.09
N CYS A 33 1.16 8.29 -5.87
CA CYS A 33 1.38 8.58 -7.28
C CYS A 33 0.76 9.92 -7.65
N PHE A 34 1.60 10.79 -8.20
CA PHE A 34 1.22 12.09 -8.74
C PHE A 34 1.65 12.19 -10.20
N THR A 35 0.75 12.60 -11.07
CA THR A 35 1.01 12.80 -12.50
C THR A 35 -0.01 13.75 -13.09
N ASP A 36 0.32 14.40 -14.20
CA ASP A 36 -0.55 15.34 -14.89
C ASP A 36 -1.22 16.37 -13.97
N ASN A 37 -0.43 16.91 -13.01
CA ASN A 37 -0.88 17.87 -12.01
C ASN A 37 -1.98 17.35 -11.06
N SER A 38 -2.14 16.05 -10.93
CA SER A 38 -3.12 15.43 -10.03
C SER A 38 -2.55 14.25 -9.25
N TRP A 39 -3.12 14.01 -8.08
CA TRP A 39 -2.86 12.80 -7.32
C TRP A 39 -3.75 11.67 -7.83
N ILE A 40 -3.14 10.56 -8.23
CA ILE A 40 -3.85 9.31 -8.54
C ILE A 40 -3.98 8.48 -7.26
N ALA A 41 -2.91 8.44 -6.48
CA ALA A 41 -2.86 7.77 -5.19
C ALA A 41 -2.18 8.70 -4.18
N ARG A 42 -2.76 8.84 -3.00
CA ARG A 42 -2.21 9.69 -1.96
C ARG A 42 -2.44 9.05 -0.59
N ASP A 43 -1.46 9.15 0.29
CA ASP A 43 -1.63 8.81 1.68
C ASP A 43 -2.65 9.76 2.33
N PRO A 44 -3.63 9.26 3.07
CA PRO A 44 -4.67 10.10 3.68
C PRO A 44 -4.15 10.87 4.90
N GLY A 45 -2.96 10.59 5.36
CA GLY A 45 -2.41 11.12 6.59
C GLY A 45 -2.98 10.47 7.85
N THR A 46 -2.90 11.17 8.97
CA THR A 46 -3.22 10.62 10.30
C THR A 46 -4.67 10.80 10.71
N GLY A 47 -5.35 11.80 10.13
CA GLY A 47 -6.68 12.21 10.57
C GLY A 47 -6.65 12.87 11.94
N THR A 48 -6.82 12.08 12.97
CA THR A 48 -6.80 12.51 14.38
C THR A 48 -6.01 11.50 15.24
N TYR A 49 -5.90 11.74 16.54
CA TYR A 49 -5.33 10.79 17.50
C TYR A 49 -6.36 10.44 18.57
N THR A 50 -6.30 11.13 19.71
CA THR A 50 -7.07 10.78 20.92
C THR A 50 -8.49 11.32 20.93
N ASP A 51 -8.77 12.32 20.12
CA ASP A 51 -10.06 13.01 20.13
C ASP A 51 -11.17 12.15 19.52
N ASP A 52 -10.80 11.29 18.55
CA ASP A 52 -11.71 10.41 17.85
C ASP A 52 -10.97 9.11 17.42
N ILE A 53 -11.11 8.09 18.23
CA ILE A 53 -10.45 6.80 18.04
C ILE A 53 -10.97 6.07 16.80
N GLU A 54 -12.25 6.18 16.48
CA GLU A 54 -12.83 5.57 15.29
C GLU A 54 -12.23 6.18 14.02
N THR A 55 -12.22 7.50 13.93
CA THR A 55 -11.55 8.20 12.82
C THR A 55 -10.08 7.86 12.76
N ARG A 56 -9.38 7.83 13.88
CA ARG A 56 -7.96 7.42 13.92
C ARG A 56 -7.75 6.01 13.36
N ASN A 57 -8.58 5.04 13.75
CA ASN A 57 -8.50 3.67 13.30
C ASN A 57 -8.79 3.54 11.80
N ASN A 58 -9.76 4.27 11.29
CA ASN A 58 -10.04 4.33 9.86
C ASN A 58 -8.81 4.81 9.08
N PHE A 59 -8.22 5.94 9.47
CA PHE A 59 -7.07 6.53 8.77
C PHE A 59 -5.83 5.65 8.79
N ARG A 60 -5.60 4.85 9.81
CA ARG A 60 -4.48 3.90 9.86
C ARG A 60 -4.78 2.52 9.31
N SER A 61 -6.01 2.27 8.89
CA SER A 61 -6.43 0.97 8.37
C SER A 61 -5.90 0.73 6.96
N LEU A 62 -5.81 -0.54 6.58
CA LEU A 62 -5.41 -0.96 5.24
C LEU A 62 -6.31 -0.36 4.14
N ASN A 63 -7.60 -0.14 4.45
CA ASN A 63 -8.57 0.36 3.47
C ASN A 63 -8.33 1.81 3.05
N TYR A 64 -7.64 2.58 3.87
CA TYR A 64 -7.32 3.97 3.58
C TYR A 64 -5.99 4.16 2.86
N HIS A 65 -5.23 3.09 2.69
CA HIS A 65 -3.94 3.12 2.01
C HIS A 65 -3.97 2.36 0.69
N TRP A 66 -3.07 2.73 -0.20
CA TRP A 66 -2.98 2.19 -1.54
C TRP A 66 -2.02 0.99 -1.63
N GLY A 67 -2.09 0.11 -0.65
CA GLY A 67 -1.38 -1.16 -0.57
C GLY A 67 -2.24 -2.34 -1.04
N PRO A 68 -1.68 -3.55 -1.09
CA PRO A 68 -2.43 -4.79 -1.36
C PRO A 68 -3.61 -4.95 -0.39
N LYS A 69 -4.68 -5.58 -0.85
CA LYS A 69 -5.89 -5.84 -0.06
C LYS A 69 -6.05 -7.36 0.16
N PRO A 70 -5.36 -7.95 1.14
CA PRO A 70 -5.53 -9.35 1.46
C PRO A 70 -6.89 -9.63 2.09
N ASN A 71 -7.52 -10.70 1.66
CA ASN A 71 -8.73 -11.22 2.30
C ASN A 71 -8.35 -11.98 3.57
N ILE A 72 -7.96 -11.24 4.60
CA ILE A 72 -7.60 -11.77 5.92
C ILE A 72 -8.32 -10.98 7.01
N ALA A 73 -8.57 -11.64 8.12
CA ALA A 73 -9.06 -10.96 9.30
C ALA A 73 -7.94 -10.09 9.90
N PHE A 74 -8.14 -8.80 9.95
CA PHE A 74 -7.33 -7.89 10.74
C PHE A 74 -7.84 -7.88 12.18
N PRO A 75 -6.96 -7.60 13.14
CA PRO A 75 -7.39 -7.41 14.52
C PRO A 75 -8.44 -6.31 14.62
N LYS A 76 -9.39 -6.50 15.52
CA LYS A 76 -10.42 -5.49 15.76
C LYS A 76 -9.81 -4.20 16.29
N GLU A 77 -10.40 -3.10 15.90
CA GLU A 77 -9.94 -1.75 16.17
C GLU A 77 -9.84 -1.41 17.65
N ASP A 78 -10.70 -2.00 18.48
CA ASP A 78 -10.70 -1.88 19.95
C ASP A 78 -9.52 -2.56 20.64
N GLU A 79 -8.78 -3.41 19.92
CA GLU A 79 -7.57 -4.05 20.41
C GLU A 79 -6.32 -3.15 20.31
N PHE A 80 -6.42 -1.94 19.75
CA PHE A 80 -5.29 -1.08 19.49
C PHE A 80 -5.24 0.13 20.39
N ASP A 81 -4.03 0.42 20.84
CA ASP A 81 -3.64 1.73 21.33
C ASP A 81 -3.66 2.74 20.14
N CYS A 82 -4.15 3.95 20.37
CA CYS A 82 -4.21 4.99 19.33
C CYS A 82 -2.83 5.39 18.76
N PHE A 83 -1.76 5.09 19.47
CA PHE A 83 -0.39 5.41 19.08
C PHE A 83 0.40 4.22 18.56
N LYS A 84 -0.07 2.98 18.75
CA LYS A 84 0.68 1.78 18.41
C LYS A 84 -0.18 0.77 17.68
N LEU A 85 0.37 0.16 16.63
CA LEU A 85 -0.19 -1.05 16.05
C LEU A 85 0.31 -2.27 16.82
N LYS A 86 -0.61 -3.17 17.18
CA LYS A 86 -0.31 -4.39 17.95
C LYS A 86 0.42 -5.43 17.11
N TYR A 87 0.09 -5.49 15.83
CA TYR A 87 0.67 -6.45 14.91
C TYR A 87 1.74 -5.76 14.07
N MET A 88 2.92 -6.37 14.06
CA MET A 88 4.02 -5.91 13.25
C MET A 88 3.91 -6.55 11.88
N SER A 89 3.88 -5.71 10.85
CA SER A 89 4.13 -6.12 9.49
C SER A 89 5.55 -5.72 9.14
N GLU A 90 6.31 -6.65 8.60
CA GLU A 90 7.65 -6.38 8.07
C GLU A 90 7.60 -6.38 6.57
N GLY A 91 8.22 -5.40 5.95
CA GLY A 91 8.39 -5.34 4.52
C GLY A 91 9.86 -5.40 4.15
N GLU A 92 10.17 -6.03 3.03
CA GLU A 92 11.52 -6.11 2.49
C GLU A 92 11.51 -5.84 0.99
N VAL A 93 12.47 -5.03 0.56
CA VAL A 93 12.70 -4.74 -0.86
C VAL A 93 13.62 -5.82 -1.44
N LEU A 94 13.12 -6.56 -2.44
CA LEU A 94 13.88 -7.59 -3.13
C LEU A 94 14.59 -7.06 -4.36
N GLN A 95 13.97 -6.09 -5.05
CA GLN A 95 14.53 -5.41 -6.21
C GLN A 95 14.04 -3.97 -6.23
N PHE A 96 14.97 -3.07 -6.53
CA PHE A 96 14.66 -1.67 -6.81
C PHE A 96 15.67 -1.10 -7.78
N ASP A 97 15.20 -0.73 -8.95
CA ASP A 97 16.04 -0.12 -10.00
C ASP A 97 15.28 1.03 -10.70
N LYS A 98 15.82 1.50 -11.81
CA LYS A 98 15.25 2.62 -12.56
C LYS A 98 13.80 2.40 -12.97
N ASN A 99 13.42 1.16 -13.25
CA ASN A 99 12.13 0.84 -13.87
C ASN A 99 11.31 -0.16 -13.07
N ASN A 100 11.90 -0.83 -12.06
CA ASN A 100 11.27 -1.95 -11.40
C ASN A 100 11.38 -1.83 -9.88
N PHE A 101 10.31 -2.25 -9.22
CA PHE A 101 10.28 -2.58 -7.82
C PHE A 101 9.69 -3.99 -7.66
N LEU A 102 10.29 -4.77 -6.79
CA LEU A 102 9.73 -5.98 -6.24
C LEU A 102 10.01 -5.99 -4.74
N GLY A 103 8.99 -6.14 -3.95
CA GLY A 103 9.09 -6.27 -2.51
C GLY A 103 7.99 -7.14 -1.96
N PHE A 104 8.10 -7.49 -0.70
CA PHE A 104 7.03 -8.17 0.03
C PHE A 104 6.77 -7.51 1.37
N ALA A 105 5.62 -7.81 1.92
CA ALA A 105 5.30 -7.54 3.32
C ALA A 105 4.50 -8.69 3.92
N ASP A 106 4.71 -8.93 5.20
CA ASP A 106 3.94 -9.90 5.96
C ASP A 106 2.76 -9.18 6.62
N PHE A 107 1.55 -9.61 6.29
CA PHE A 107 0.30 -9.12 6.86
C PHE A 107 -0.31 -10.21 7.74
N ASN A 108 -0.28 -10.02 9.04
CA ASN A 108 -0.76 -11.02 10.00
C ASN A 108 -0.23 -12.43 9.72
N GLY A 109 1.09 -12.53 9.45
CA GLY A 109 1.78 -13.78 9.14
C GLY A 109 1.54 -14.33 7.73
N LYS A 110 0.88 -13.57 6.85
CA LYS A 110 0.68 -13.93 5.44
C LYS A 110 1.52 -13.03 4.55
N ARG A 111 2.32 -13.65 3.68
CA ARG A 111 3.23 -12.94 2.79
C ARG A 111 2.56 -12.52 1.51
N ILE A 112 2.69 -11.23 1.20
CA ILE A 112 2.16 -10.62 -0.02
C ILE A 112 3.30 -9.92 -0.73
N TYR A 113 3.37 -10.11 -2.02
CA TYR A 113 4.33 -9.46 -2.90
C TYR A 113 3.65 -8.39 -3.73
N ARG A 114 4.37 -7.30 -3.95
CA ARG A 114 4.00 -6.28 -4.93
C ARG A 114 5.15 -6.09 -5.90
N LYS A 115 4.83 -6.17 -7.18
CA LYS A 115 5.72 -5.80 -8.27
C LYS A 115 5.19 -4.53 -8.92
N ILE A 116 6.08 -3.57 -9.14
CA ILE A 116 5.78 -2.35 -9.87
C ILE A 116 6.76 -2.25 -11.03
N THR A 117 6.24 -1.97 -12.21
CA THR A 117 7.04 -1.60 -13.37
C THR A 117 6.66 -0.18 -13.77
N PHE A 118 7.67 0.68 -13.84
CA PHE A 118 7.52 2.06 -14.27
C PHE A 118 8.25 2.26 -15.60
N ASN A 119 7.52 2.53 -16.65
CA ASN A 119 8.10 2.66 -17.98
C ASN A 119 7.34 3.69 -18.83
N ASN A 120 8.04 4.71 -19.30
CA ASN A 120 7.52 5.75 -20.21
C ASN A 120 6.18 6.38 -19.74
N GLY A 121 6.05 6.66 -18.44
CA GLY A 121 4.82 7.24 -17.87
C GLY A 121 3.70 6.22 -17.61
N GLU A 122 3.91 4.94 -17.93
CA GLU A 122 3.00 3.86 -17.56
C GLU A 122 3.47 3.18 -16.28
N VAL A 123 2.59 3.05 -15.30
CA VAL A 123 2.81 2.30 -14.06
C VAL A 123 1.98 1.03 -14.12
N SER A 124 2.64 -0.12 -14.00
CA SER A 124 1.98 -1.41 -13.87
C SER A 124 2.22 -1.96 -12.46
N ILE A 125 1.17 -2.37 -11.79
CA ILE A 125 1.21 -2.92 -10.44
C ILE A 125 0.62 -4.32 -10.46
N GLU A 126 1.34 -5.26 -9.88
CA GLU A 126 0.94 -6.66 -9.73
C GLU A 126 1.12 -7.07 -8.28
N ASP A 127 0.03 -7.46 -7.63
CA ASP A 127 0.03 -8.03 -6.29
C ASP A 127 -0.22 -9.53 -6.36
N PHE A 128 0.55 -10.32 -5.61
CA PHE A 128 0.39 -11.75 -5.58
C PHE A 128 0.78 -12.36 -4.23
N SER A 129 0.15 -13.47 -3.90
CA SER A 129 0.45 -14.30 -2.73
C SER A 129 0.11 -15.76 -3.04
N ASN A 130 0.86 -16.68 -2.42
CA ASN A 130 0.53 -18.10 -2.40
C ASN A 130 -0.23 -18.52 -1.14
N GLU A 131 -0.46 -17.59 -0.23
CA GLU A 131 -0.96 -17.87 1.12
C GLU A 131 -2.34 -17.26 1.38
N VAL A 132 -2.75 -16.27 0.57
CA VAL A 132 -3.99 -15.53 0.77
C VAL A 132 -4.54 -15.02 -0.56
N GLU A 133 -5.85 -14.98 -0.68
CA GLU A 133 -6.53 -14.31 -1.77
C GLU A 133 -6.45 -12.80 -1.58
N LEU A 134 -6.28 -12.09 -2.69
CA LEU A 134 -6.26 -10.63 -2.71
C LEU A 134 -7.57 -10.13 -3.32
N GLU A 135 -8.14 -9.11 -2.68
CA GLU A 135 -9.32 -8.44 -3.22
C GLU A 135 -8.97 -7.65 -4.49
N GLU A 136 -9.91 -7.61 -5.42
CA GLU A 136 -9.79 -6.78 -6.62
C GLU A 136 -9.83 -5.30 -6.25
N TYR A 137 -8.88 -4.54 -6.78
CA TYR A 137 -8.98 -3.09 -6.75
C TYR A 137 -10.10 -2.65 -7.69
N ILE A 138 -11.25 -2.31 -7.13
CA ILE A 138 -12.33 -1.73 -7.89
C ILE A 138 -11.96 -0.29 -8.24
N SER A 139 -11.78 -0.03 -9.54
CA SER A 139 -11.82 1.30 -10.18
C SER A 139 -10.83 2.39 -9.73
N TRP A 140 -9.55 2.14 -9.79
CA TRP A 140 -8.60 3.25 -9.84
C TRP A 140 -8.55 3.89 -11.25
N GLY A 141 -9.15 3.22 -12.23
CA GLY A 141 -9.02 3.50 -13.66
C GLY A 141 -9.93 4.57 -14.22
N GLU A 142 -10.95 5.02 -13.52
CA GLU A 142 -11.97 5.90 -14.12
C GLU A 142 -11.69 7.41 -14.03
N GLN A 143 -10.65 7.84 -13.31
CA GLN A 143 -10.24 9.25 -13.25
C GLN A 143 -8.95 9.53 -14.02
N ASN A 144 -8.77 8.92 -15.18
CA ASN A 144 -7.49 8.86 -15.88
C ASN A 144 -7.26 9.95 -16.89
N ASN A 145 -6.29 10.75 -16.60
CA ASN A 145 -5.55 11.53 -17.57
C ASN A 145 -4.17 10.89 -17.84
N GLY A 146 -4.14 9.71 -18.50
CA GLY A 146 -2.94 9.25 -19.18
C GLY A 146 -2.07 8.18 -18.53
N ILE A 147 -2.13 7.93 -17.23
CA ILE A 147 -1.44 6.76 -16.65
C ILE A 147 -2.39 5.56 -16.61
N LYS A 148 -2.03 4.51 -17.32
CA LYS A 148 -2.72 3.22 -17.22
C LYS A 148 -2.13 2.45 -16.05
N VAL A 149 -2.83 2.44 -14.93
CA VAL A 149 -2.53 1.55 -13.82
C VAL A 149 -3.23 0.23 -14.08
N LYS A 150 -2.46 -0.82 -14.33
CA LYS A 150 -2.99 -2.18 -14.47
C LYS A 150 -2.81 -2.89 -13.15
N PHE A 151 -3.87 -3.46 -12.65
CA PHE A 151 -3.86 -4.32 -11.48
C PHE A 151 -4.04 -5.78 -11.91
N SER A 152 -3.24 -6.65 -11.35
CA SER A 152 -3.39 -8.09 -11.53
C SER A 152 -3.85 -8.72 -10.23
N ASN A 153 -4.94 -9.45 -10.31
CA ASN A 153 -5.49 -10.22 -9.22
C ASN A 153 -4.96 -11.65 -9.28
N GLY A 154 -3.83 -11.85 -8.64
CA GLY A 154 -3.22 -13.17 -8.49
C GLY A 154 -2.34 -13.58 -9.66
N TYR A 155 -1.63 -14.66 -9.45
CA TYR A 155 -0.69 -15.25 -10.39
C TYR A 155 -1.36 -15.52 -11.76
N LYS A 156 -0.95 -14.78 -12.78
CA LYS A 156 -1.40 -14.86 -14.19
C LYS A 156 -2.76 -14.25 -14.56
N ARG A 157 -3.32 -13.34 -13.84
CA ARG A 157 -4.51 -12.60 -14.31
C ARG A 157 -4.19 -11.12 -14.42
N VAL A 158 -4.01 -10.65 -15.65
CA VAL A 158 -3.96 -9.23 -16.01
C VAL A 158 -5.33 -8.87 -16.56
N SER A 159 -6.02 -7.95 -15.89
CA SER A 159 -7.25 -7.35 -16.40
C SER A 159 -6.98 -5.95 -16.94
#